data_a537648d50bad2778cef981fbcaff6e1
#
_entry.id   a537648d50bad2778cef981fbcaff6e1
#
_cell.length_a   1.000
_cell.length_b   1.000
_cell.length_c   1.000
_cell.angle_alpha   90.00
_cell.angle_beta   90.00
_cell.angle_gamma   90.00
#
_symmetry.space_group_name_H-M   'P 1'
#
loop_
_entity.id
_entity.type
_entity.pdbx_description
1 polymer ?
#
loop_
_entity_poly.entity_id
_entity_poly.type
_entity_poly.pdbx_seq_one_letter_code
_entity_poly.pdbx_strand_id
1 'polypeptide(L)'
;EISLGLVGSEMCIRDRPMLTKQTTELTHADLTISLSDEKALTMENGLADLLDSSSGITSWGRYYTKSVTLYNAEGEKETVSLVAAADESQMTEYFTFRTRQGHKAIAFDDSSVILTEKTAEKLGLSVGDSFEVETTDGGRRSLTLTGITENYVFTRLYLSQAQLKTLNGGALPAWNAVYGQTDCPTDAARASLSSAILACNYVSSVSFIEDTTQMFDGLIGCLNYVVMLVIVCAAALAAVVLYNLISVNLGERKKELATIKVLGFYDKEVYRYIFREIDLLSLIGSLVGLVVGIPLHQFIIRTVEMDQMMFIRSIAPRSFVFSVALTMLFNFAVCLLMRRHVRQISMVESMKAPE
;
A
#
# COMPACT_ATOMS: atom_id res chain seq x y z
N GLU A 1 19.51 -10.27 -2.46
CA GLU A 1 18.35 -10.96 -1.84
C GLU A 1 17.96 -10.40 -0.47
N ILE A 2 18.94 -10.11 0.42
CA ILE A 2 18.65 -9.46 1.72
C ILE A 2 18.05 -8.06 1.51
N SER A 3 18.55 -7.28 0.55
CA SER A 3 17.99 -5.98 0.19
C SER A 3 16.55 -6.08 -0.35
N LEU A 4 16.21 -7.17 -1.02
CA LEU A 4 14.85 -7.48 -1.50
C LEU A 4 13.89 -7.78 -0.34
N GLY A 5 14.32 -8.58 0.63
CA GLY A 5 13.53 -8.87 1.84
C GLY A 5 13.25 -7.61 2.66
N LEU A 6 14.22 -6.68 2.73
CA LEU A 6 14.07 -5.39 3.43
C LEU A 6 13.17 -4.39 2.71
N VAL A 7 13.22 -4.37 1.38
CA VAL A 7 12.28 -3.60 0.57
C VAL A 7 10.85 -4.12 0.80
N GLY A 8 10.68 -5.44 0.98
CA GLY A 8 9.41 -6.05 1.38
C GLY A 8 8.95 -5.64 2.79
N SER A 9 9.87 -5.54 3.78
CA SER A 9 9.51 -5.11 5.14
C SER A 9 9.06 -3.65 5.21
N GLU A 10 9.62 -2.78 4.36
CA GLU A 10 9.16 -1.39 4.25
C GLU A 10 7.79 -1.27 3.61
N MET A 11 7.41 -2.19 2.75
CA MET A 11 6.07 -2.27 2.21
C MET A 11 5.04 -2.31 3.36
N CYS A 12 5.24 -3.17 4.35
CA CYS A 12 4.33 -3.29 5.50
C CYS A 12 4.35 -2.10 6.47
N ILE A 13 5.52 -1.48 6.70
CA ILE A 13 5.63 -0.28 7.56
C ILE A 13 5.00 0.94 6.87
N ARG A 14 4.88 0.94 5.56
CA ARG A 14 4.41 2.06 4.74
C ARG A 14 2.94 1.98 4.34
N ASP A 15 2.31 0.82 4.49
CA ASP A 15 0.89 0.64 4.20
C ASP A 15 -0.01 1.28 5.29
N ARG A 16 0.48 1.41 6.53
CA ARG A 16 -0.18 2.24 7.55
C ARG A 16 -0.33 3.72 7.15
N PRO A 17 0.74 4.41 6.67
CA PRO A 17 0.59 5.76 6.10
C PRO A 17 -0.40 5.85 4.93
N MET A 18 -0.59 4.78 4.14
CA MET A 18 -1.55 4.75 3.04
C MET A 18 -3.00 4.85 3.56
N LEU A 19 -3.36 3.99 4.51
CA LEU A 19 -4.67 4.04 5.16
C LEU A 19 -4.87 5.36 5.90
N THR A 20 -3.86 5.81 6.65
CA THR A 20 -3.90 7.10 7.35
C THR A 20 -4.11 8.25 6.35
N LYS A 21 -3.40 8.29 5.23
CA LYS A 21 -3.62 9.30 4.18
C LYS A 21 -5.03 9.23 3.60
N GLN A 22 -5.54 8.02 3.34
CA GLN A 22 -6.89 7.86 2.84
C GLN A 22 -7.92 8.43 3.81
N THR A 23 -7.78 8.17 5.10
CA THR A 23 -8.77 8.54 6.13
C THR A 23 -8.61 9.96 6.66
N THR A 24 -7.38 10.51 6.69
CA THR A 24 -7.13 11.85 7.25
C THR A 24 -7.02 12.94 6.18
N GLU A 25 -6.59 12.60 4.95
CA GLU A 25 -6.32 13.61 3.92
C GLU A 25 -7.30 13.56 2.73
N LEU A 26 -7.87 12.40 2.43
CA LEU A 26 -8.66 12.21 1.21
C LEU A 26 -10.14 11.95 1.47
N THR A 27 -10.49 11.21 2.52
CA THR A 27 -11.87 10.91 2.88
C THR A 27 -12.11 11.35 4.31
N HIS A 28 -12.90 12.38 4.47
CA HIS A 28 -13.23 12.99 5.78
C HIS A 28 -14.51 12.44 6.38
N ALA A 29 -15.32 11.70 5.61
CA ALA A 29 -16.46 10.96 6.13
C ALA A 29 -15.96 9.71 6.86
N ASP A 30 -16.31 9.57 8.12
CA ASP A 30 -15.97 8.40 8.96
C ASP A 30 -17.15 7.45 9.16
N LEU A 31 -18.36 7.86 8.83
CA LEU A 31 -19.58 7.08 8.88
C LEU A 31 -20.19 6.93 7.48
N THR A 32 -20.56 5.71 7.14
CA THR A 32 -21.32 5.38 5.92
C THR A 32 -22.53 4.53 6.31
N ILE A 33 -23.73 4.98 5.91
CA ILE A 33 -24.99 4.25 6.12
C ILE A 33 -25.55 3.91 4.76
N SER A 34 -25.86 2.65 4.50
CA SER A 34 -26.57 2.21 3.30
C SER A 34 -28.05 2.07 3.58
N LEU A 35 -28.89 2.56 2.67
CA LEU A 35 -30.33 2.54 2.79
C LEU A 35 -30.93 1.55 1.78
N SER A 36 -32.01 0.88 2.18
CA SER A 36 -32.82 0.06 1.27
C SER A 36 -33.89 0.89 0.55
N ASP A 37 -34.32 2.00 1.15
CA ASP A 37 -35.30 2.94 0.57
C ASP A 37 -35.02 4.36 1.11
N GLU A 38 -35.17 5.37 0.27
CA GLU A 38 -35.03 6.80 0.62
C GLU A 38 -36.00 7.24 1.72
N LYS A 39 -37.09 6.50 1.92
CA LYS A 39 -38.05 6.73 3.00
C LYS A 39 -37.40 6.78 4.39
N ALA A 40 -36.26 6.12 4.60
CA ALA A 40 -35.49 6.23 5.84
C ALA A 40 -35.19 7.70 6.23
N LEU A 41 -34.99 8.57 5.24
CA LEU A 41 -34.65 9.98 5.43
C LEU A 41 -35.84 10.93 5.46
N THR A 42 -37.03 10.46 5.12
CA THR A 42 -38.24 11.33 4.97
C THR A 42 -39.33 11.00 5.99
N MET A 43 -39.19 9.90 6.75
CA MET A 43 -40.16 9.52 7.79
C MET A 43 -39.99 10.36 9.05
N GLU A 44 -41.09 10.71 9.69
CA GLU A 44 -41.09 11.30 11.05
C GLU A 44 -40.52 10.31 12.05
N ASN A 45 -39.68 10.79 12.93
CA ASN A 45 -38.86 9.97 13.85
C ASN A 45 -38.00 8.90 13.12
N GLY A 46 -37.60 9.22 11.89
CA GLY A 46 -36.75 8.35 11.06
C GLY A 46 -35.24 8.54 11.32
N LEU A 47 -34.48 8.05 10.35
CA LEU A 47 -33.02 8.17 10.40
C LEU A 47 -32.54 9.62 10.46
N ALA A 48 -33.15 10.55 9.70
CA ALA A 48 -32.75 11.95 9.68
C ALA A 48 -32.87 12.62 11.06
N ASP A 49 -33.99 12.39 11.74
CA ASP A 49 -34.22 12.94 13.09
C ASP A 49 -33.22 12.38 14.10
N LEU A 50 -32.88 11.11 13.97
CA LEU A 50 -31.86 10.47 14.81
C LEU A 50 -30.45 11.05 14.54
N LEU A 51 -30.10 11.27 13.27
CA LEU A 51 -28.80 11.85 12.91
C LEU A 51 -28.67 13.29 13.41
N ASP A 52 -29.73 14.10 13.30
CA ASP A 52 -29.77 15.48 13.76
C ASP A 52 -29.78 15.62 15.28
N SER A 53 -30.41 14.70 16.00
CA SER A 53 -30.49 14.70 17.45
C SER A 53 -29.31 14.06 18.18
N SER A 54 -28.50 13.28 17.45
CA SER A 54 -27.39 12.52 18.02
C SER A 54 -26.17 13.40 18.26
N SER A 55 -25.75 13.56 19.51
CA SER A 55 -24.54 14.32 19.87
C SER A 55 -23.23 13.72 19.35
N GLY A 56 -23.27 12.48 18.89
CA GLY A 56 -22.12 11.79 18.31
C GLY A 56 -21.95 12.01 16.80
N ILE A 57 -22.85 12.75 16.14
CA ILE A 57 -22.77 13.04 14.70
C ILE A 57 -22.56 14.54 14.53
N THR A 58 -21.51 14.90 13.82
CA THR A 58 -21.11 16.31 13.59
C THR A 58 -21.75 16.88 12.33
N SER A 59 -21.74 16.11 11.26
CA SER A 59 -22.37 16.46 9.99
C SER A 59 -22.76 15.20 9.23
N TRP A 60 -23.76 15.31 8.35
CA TRP A 60 -24.16 14.20 7.47
C TRP A 60 -24.76 14.73 6.16
N GLY A 61 -24.70 13.90 5.12
CA GLY A 61 -25.20 14.23 3.81
C GLY A 61 -25.80 13.04 3.07
N ARG A 62 -26.69 13.34 2.11
CA ARG A 62 -27.36 12.33 1.28
C ARG A 62 -26.54 12.05 0.04
N TYR A 63 -26.36 10.77 -0.24
CA TYR A 63 -25.56 10.30 -1.37
C TYR A 63 -26.28 9.22 -2.16
N TYR A 64 -25.88 9.10 -3.40
CA TYR A 64 -26.19 7.96 -4.23
C TYR A 64 -24.92 7.15 -4.46
N THR A 65 -24.97 5.87 -4.13
CA THR A 65 -23.87 4.93 -4.37
C THR A 65 -24.36 3.72 -5.14
N LYS A 66 -23.62 3.32 -6.17
CA LYS A 66 -23.94 2.14 -6.97
C LYS A 66 -22.68 1.54 -7.57
N SER A 67 -22.58 0.22 -7.58
CA SER A 67 -21.54 -0.46 -8.36
C SER A 67 -21.90 -0.37 -9.85
N VAL A 68 -21.01 0.18 -10.65
CA VAL A 68 -21.18 0.34 -12.10
C VAL A 68 -19.95 -0.21 -12.84
N THR A 69 -20.19 -0.71 -14.04
CA THR A 69 -19.11 -1.18 -14.93
C THR A 69 -18.78 -0.08 -15.93
N LEU A 70 -17.51 0.27 -16.03
CA LEU A 70 -16.95 1.21 -17.00
C LEU A 70 -16.34 0.44 -18.17
N TYR A 71 -16.42 1.00 -19.37
CA TYR A 71 -15.81 0.45 -20.57
C TYR A 71 -14.99 1.54 -21.26
N ASN A 72 -13.76 1.21 -21.66
CA ASN A 72 -12.98 2.08 -22.52
C ASN A 72 -13.30 1.83 -24.02
N ALA A 73 -12.68 2.60 -24.91
CA ALA A 73 -12.87 2.46 -26.36
C ALA A 73 -12.36 1.10 -26.91
N GLU A 74 -11.47 0.43 -26.21
CA GLU A 74 -10.88 -0.87 -26.59
C GLU A 74 -11.72 -2.06 -26.09
N GLY A 75 -12.77 -1.79 -25.29
CA GLY A 75 -13.68 -2.80 -24.72
C GLY A 75 -13.19 -3.40 -23.40
N GLU A 76 -12.11 -2.89 -22.84
CA GLU A 76 -11.70 -3.25 -21.49
C GLU A 76 -12.71 -2.72 -20.46
N LYS A 77 -12.94 -3.48 -19.41
CA LYS A 77 -13.96 -3.16 -18.40
C LYS A 77 -13.40 -3.17 -17.00
N GLU A 78 -13.91 -2.28 -16.15
CA GLU A 78 -13.62 -2.22 -14.73
C GLU A 78 -14.89 -1.87 -13.94
N THR A 79 -15.05 -2.51 -12.79
CA THR A 79 -16.19 -2.24 -11.90
C THR A 79 -15.76 -1.29 -10.80
N VAL A 80 -16.51 -0.20 -10.64
CA VAL A 80 -16.22 0.85 -9.65
C VAL A 80 -17.46 1.22 -8.86
N SER A 81 -17.28 1.82 -7.69
CA SER A 81 -18.38 2.42 -6.94
C SER A 81 -18.62 3.85 -7.44
N LEU A 82 -19.76 4.10 -8.08
CA LEU A 82 -20.23 5.43 -8.39
C LEU A 82 -20.67 6.10 -7.09
N VAL A 83 -20.26 7.35 -6.88
CA VAL A 83 -20.61 8.18 -5.72
C VAL A 83 -21.03 9.56 -6.22
N ALA A 84 -22.23 10.00 -5.82
CA ALA A 84 -22.72 11.34 -6.09
C ALA A 84 -23.45 11.88 -4.87
N ALA A 85 -23.26 13.15 -4.55
CA ALA A 85 -23.93 13.83 -3.43
C ALA A 85 -25.21 14.54 -3.88
N ALA A 86 -26.14 14.66 -2.95
CA ALA A 86 -27.36 15.49 -3.16
C ALA A 86 -27.03 16.99 -3.16
N ASP A 87 -25.96 17.38 -2.49
CA ASP A 87 -25.41 18.72 -2.46
C ASP A 87 -23.95 18.69 -2.84
N GLU A 88 -23.53 19.47 -3.82
CA GLU A 88 -22.15 19.51 -4.32
C GLU A 88 -21.15 20.01 -3.29
N SER A 89 -21.57 20.88 -2.37
CA SER A 89 -20.74 21.34 -1.27
C SER A 89 -20.32 20.21 -0.36
N GLN A 90 -21.18 19.23 -0.12
CA GLN A 90 -20.92 18.06 0.69
C GLN A 90 -19.90 17.11 0.02
N MET A 91 -19.83 17.10 -1.32
CA MET A 91 -18.83 16.29 -2.02
C MET A 91 -17.41 16.75 -1.68
N THR A 92 -17.17 18.06 -1.65
CA THR A 92 -15.85 18.63 -1.30
C THR A 92 -15.59 18.68 0.21
N GLU A 93 -16.64 18.64 1.03
CA GLU A 93 -16.52 18.54 2.48
C GLU A 93 -16.00 17.15 2.91
N TYR A 94 -16.55 16.09 2.30
CA TYR A 94 -16.19 14.71 2.69
C TYR A 94 -15.11 14.07 1.84
N PHE A 95 -14.81 14.60 0.64
CA PHE A 95 -13.78 14.07 -0.25
C PHE A 95 -12.85 15.17 -0.74
N THR A 96 -11.55 14.95 -0.59
CA THR A 96 -10.51 15.81 -1.16
C THR A 96 -10.11 15.30 -2.53
N PHE A 97 -10.32 16.11 -3.56
CA PHE A 97 -9.90 15.80 -4.92
C PHE A 97 -8.58 16.46 -5.25
N ARG A 98 -7.53 15.66 -5.43
CA ARG A 98 -6.21 16.15 -5.80
C ARG A 98 -5.44 15.11 -6.62
N THR A 99 -4.45 15.57 -7.38
CA THR A 99 -3.55 14.66 -8.09
C THR A 99 -2.51 14.07 -7.12
N ARG A 100 -2.13 12.81 -7.29
CA ARG A 100 -1.10 12.16 -6.44
C ARG A 100 0.28 12.81 -6.60
N GLN A 101 0.65 13.18 -7.83
CA GLN A 101 1.90 13.89 -8.10
C GLN A 101 1.67 15.40 -8.01
N GLY A 102 2.36 16.04 -7.08
CA GLY A 102 2.29 17.48 -6.89
C GLY A 102 1.09 17.97 -6.06
N HIS A 103 0.18 17.09 -5.61
CA HIS A 103 -0.98 17.40 -4.76
C HIS A 103 -1.82 18.58 -5.27
N LYS A 104 -1.93 18.71 -6.60
CA LYS A 104 -2.71 19.77 -7.21
C LYS A 104 -4.20 19.51 -7.02
N ALA A 105 -4.93 20.47 -6.45
CA ALA A 105 -6.36 20.36 -6.25
C ALA A 105 -7.10 20.27 -7.61
N ILE A 106 -8.13 19.41 -7.63
CA ILE A 106 -9.05 19.25 -8.76
C ILE A 106 -10.37 19.91 -8.33
N ALA A 107 -10.85 20.87 -9.13
CA ALA A 107 -12.13 21.51 -8.87
C ALA A 107 -13.28 20.51 -9.07
N PHE A 108 -14.30 20.62 -8.23
CA PHE A 108 -15.53 19.86 -8.36
C PHE A 108 -16.66 20.85 -8.68
N ASP A 109 -17.31 20.66 -9.82
CA ASP A 109 -18.38 21.51 -10.36
C ASP A 109 -19.46 20.65 -11.05
N ASP A 110 -20.51 21.30 -11.58
CA ASP A 110 -21.63 20.65 -12.26
C ASP A 110 -21.23 19.73 -13.43
N SER A 111 -20.07 19.95 -14.02
CA SER A 111 -19.56 19.12 -15.12
C SER A 111 -18.67 17.98 -14.68
N SER A 112 -18.40 17.85 -13.38
CA SER A 112 -17.37 16.98 -12.84
C SER A 112 -17.69 15.50 -13.00
N VAL A 113 -16.74 14.81 -13.61
CA VAL A 113 -16.65 13.36 -13.73
C VAL A 113 -15.22 12.97 -13.31
N ILE A 114 -15.05 12.59 -12.05
CA ILE A 114 -13.72 12.33 -11.47
C ILE A 114 -13.56 10.84 -11.20
N LEU A 115 -12.48 10.26 -11.72
CA LEU A 115 -12.14 8.85 -11.56
C LEU A 115 -10.92 8.66 -10.67
N THR A 116 -10.88 7.59 -9.92
CA THR A 116 -9.69 7.20 -9.14
C THR A 116 -8.55 6.77 -10.05
N GLU A 117 -7.30 7.16 -9.71
CA GLU A 117 -6.10 6.97 -10.53
C GLU A 117 -5.91 5.53 -10.97
N LYS A 118 -6.14 4.56 -10.08
CA LYS A 118 -5.99 3.14 -10.40
C LYS A 118 -6.91 2.67 -11.52
N THR A 119 -8.17 3.10 -11.49
CA THR A 119 -9.13 2.74 -12.54
C THR A 119 -8.77 3.40 -13.86
N ALA A 120 -8.32 4.67 -13.81
CA ALA A 120 -7.86 5.37 -15.00
C ALA A 120 -6.62 4.69 -15.62
N GLU A 121 -5.65 4.24 -14.80
CA GLU A 121 -4.50 3.45 -15.27
C GLU A 121 -4.93 2.13 -15.94
N LYS A 122 -5.87 1.39 -15.33
CA LYS A 122 -6.33 0.08 -15.86
C LYS A 122 -7.06 0.21 -17.19
N LEU A 123 -7.87 1.26 -17.34
CA LEU A 123 -8.63 1.52 -18.56
C LEU A 123 -7.84 2.38 -19.57
N GLY A 124 -6.59 2.77 -19.26
CA GLY A 124 -5.78 3.63 -20.13
C GLY A 124 -6.36 5.02 -20.38
N LEU A 125 -7.18 5.54 -19.46
CA LEU A 125 -7.89 6.80 -19.60
C LEU A 125 -7.07 7.99 -19.10
N SER A 126 -7.13 9.09 -19.86
CA SER A 126 -6.57 10.39 -19.51
C SER A 126 -7.68 11.45 -19.37
N VAL A 127 -7.38 12.54 -18.70
CA VAL A 127 -8.34 13.66 -18.58
C VAL A 127 -8.69 14.19 -19.98
N GLY A 128 -9.98 14.25 -20.27
CA GLY A 128 -10.54 14.61 -21.57
C GLY A 128 -11.02 13.42 -22.41
N ASP A 129 -10.63 12.18 -22.05
CA ASP A 129 -11.10 10.99 -22.75
C ASP A 129 -12.55 10.67 -22.38
N SER A 130 -13.25 10.01 -23.30
CA SER A 130 -14.61 9.52 -23.08
C SER A 130 -14.60 8.02 -22.81
N PHE A 131 -15.44 7.60 -21.90
CA PHE A 131 -15.67 6.21 -21.53
C PHE A 131 -17.16 5.92 -21.39
N GLU A 132 -17.56 4.66 -21.49
CA GLU A 132 -18.94 4.25 -21.34
C GLU A 132 -19.20 3.71 -19.94
N VAL A 133 -20.34 4.06 -19.37
CA VAL A 133 -20.85 3.57 -18.09
C VAL A 133 -22.07 2.71 -18.35
N GLU A 134 -22.09 1.49 -17.81
CA GLU A 134 -23.26 0.63 -17.86
C GLU A 134 -24.37 1.17 -16.95
N THR A 135 -25.53 1.44 -17.54
CA THR A 135 -26.69 1.98 -16.83
C THR A 135 -27.58 0.85 -16.27
N THR A 136 -28.52 1.21 -15.40
CA THR A 136 -29.47 0.26 -14.79
C THR A 136 -30.35 -0.43 -15.83
N ASP A 137 -30.60 0.22 -16.95
CA ASP A 137 -31.45 -0.26 -18.04
C ASP A 137 -30.72 -1.26 -18.98
N GLY A 138 -29.46 -1.62 -18.65
CA GLY A 138 -28.60 -2.45 -19.49
C GLY A 138 -28.03 -1.72 -20.72
N GLY A 139 -28.29 -0.41 -20.84
CA GLY A 139 -27.69 0.46 -21.86
C GLY A 139 -26.30 0.93 -21.42
N ARG A 140 -25.61 1.62 -22.33
CA ARG A 140 -24.35 2.30 -22.05
C ARG A 140 -24.48 3.78 -22.36
N ARG A 141 -23.91 4.62 -21.53
CA ARG A 141 -23.85 6.05 -21.75
C ARG A 141 -22.43 6.56 -21.64
N SER A 142 -22.05 7.40 -22.58
CA SER A 142 -20.73 8.00 -22.63
C SER A 142 -20.65 9.19 -21.66
N LEU A 143 -19.56 9.22 -20.88
CA LEU A 143 -19.15 10.36 -20.05
C LEU A 143 -17.72 10.76 -20.43
N THR A 144 -17.40 12.05 -20.25
CA THR A 144 -16.06 12.59 -20.47
C THR A 144 -15.37 12.78 -19.14
N LEU A 145 -14.17 12.25 -19.01
CA LEU A 145 -13.37 12.32 -17.79
C LEU A 145 -12.84 13.75 -17.57
N THR A 146 -13.23 14.40 -16.48
CA THR A 146 -12.78 15.76 -16.15
C THR A 146 -11.60 15.77 -15.17
N GLY A 147 -11.40 14.72 -14.38
CA GLY A 147 -10.33 14.66 -13.42
C GLY A 147 -9.96 13.24 -12.99
N ILE A 148 -8.70 13.06 -12.60
CA ILE A 148 -8.17 11.81 -12.03
C ILE A 148 -7.64 12.14 -10.65
N THR A 149 -8.25 11.54 -9.61
CA THR A 149 -7.93 11.85 -8.21
C THR A 149 -7.09 10.77 -7.55
N GLU A 150 -6.21 11.20 -6.64
CA GLU A 150 -5.48 10.34 -5.71
C GLU A 150 -6.48 9.54 -4.86
N ASN A 151 -6.34 8.23 -4.81
CA ASN A 151 -7.12 7.37 -3.93
C ASN A 151 -6.39 6.04 -3.73
N TYR A 152 -6.39 5.51 -2.51
CA TYR A 152 -5.65 4.31 -2.16
C TYR A 152 -6.55 3.10 -1.90
N VAL A 153 -7.75 3.34 -1.41
CA VAL A 153 -8.70 2.29 -1.01
C VAL A 153 -10.01 2.50 -1.72
N PHE A 154 -10.51 1.43 -2.33
CA PHE A 154 -11.68 1.39 -3.20
C PHE A 154 -11.53 2.20 -4.50
N THR A 155 -12.04 1.64 -5.56
CA THR A 155 -12.13 2.32 -6.86
C THR A 155 -13.46 3.05 -6.95
N ARG A 156 -13.42 4.34 -7.23
CA ARG A 156 -14.63 5.20 -7.24
C ARG A 156 -14.70 6.06 -8.49
N LEU A 157 -15.95 6.28 -8.93
CA LEU A 157 -16.31 7.28 -9.90
C LEU A 157 -17.17 8.33 -9.19
N TYR A 158 -16.69 9.55 -9.10
CA TYR A 158 -17.41 10.66 -8.50
C TYR A 158 -18.09 11.48 -9.59
N LEU A 159 -19.39 11.68 -9.45
CA LEU A 159 -20.20 12.45 -10.39
C LEU A 159 -20.86 13.63 -9.70
N SER A 160 -20.95 14.75 -10.41
CA SER A 160 -21.84 15.83 -10.03
C SER A 160 -23.32 15.41 -10.16
N GLN A 161 -24.21 16.10 -9.50
CA GLN A 161 -25.64 15.83 -9.61
C GLN A 161 -26.14 15.95 -11.05
N ALA A 162 -25.62 16.92 -11.82
CA ALA A 162 -25.96 17.13 -13.21
C ALA A 162 -25.56 15.96 -14.11
N GLN A 163 -24.34 15.41 -13.89
CA GLN A 163 -23.84 14.24 -14.61
C GLN A 163 -24.60 12.96 -14.22
N LEU A 164 -24.92 12.80 -12.93
CA LEU A 164 -25.75 11.69 -12.47
C LEU A 164 -27.13 11.70 -13.12
N LYS A 165 -27.76 12.87 -13.21
CA LYS A 165 -29.05 13.07 -13.88
C LYS A 165 -28.97 12.71 -15.38
N THR A 166 -27.89 13.12 -16.04
CA THR A 166 -27.64 12.79 -17.45
C THR A 166 -27.45 11.29 -17.63
N LEU A 167 -26.66 10.65 -16.76
CA LEU A 167 -26.43 9.21 -16.77
C LEU A 167 -27.74 8.43 -16.58
N ASN A 168 -28.66 8.93 -15.75
CA ASN A 168 -29.92 8.24 -15.41
C ASN A 168 -31.11 8.69 -16.27
N GLY A 169 -30.89 9.22 -17.47
CA GLY A 169 -31.94 9.55 -18.42
C GLY A 169 -32.74 10.80 -18.12
N GLY A 170 -32.18 11.74 -17.36
CA GLY A 170 -32.78 13.02 -17.02
C GLY A 170 -33.51 13.06 -15.66
N ALA A 171 -33.59 11.93 -14.95
CA ALA A 171 -34.12 11.84 -13.59
C ALA A 171 -33.00 11.57 -12.57
N LEU A 172 -33.15 12.11 -11.37
CA LEU A 172 -32.28 11.74 -10.25
C LEU A 172 -32.78 10.42 -9.66
N PRO A 173 -31.88 9.48 -9.38
CA PRO A 173 -32.23 8.28 -8.64
C PRO A 173 -32.52 8.61 -7.17
N ALA A 174 -33.21 7.71 -6.46
CA ALA A 174 -33.41 7.81 -5.03
C ALA A 174 -32.06 7.74 -4.28
N TRP A 175 -31.90 8.58 -3.27
CA TRP A 175 -30.70 8.58 -2.43
C TRP A 175 -30.68 7.33 -1.56
N ASN A 176 -29.62 6.55 -1.66
CA ASN A 176 -29.50 5.23 -1.04
C ASN A 176 -28.33 5.11 -0.06
N ALA A 177 -27.66 6.21 0.23
CA ALA A 177 -26.56 6.23 1.18
C ALA A 177 -26.52 7.56 1.96
N VAL A 178 -25.95 7.49 3.15
CA VAL A 178 -25.59 8.66 3.97
C VAL A 178 -24.11 8.57 4.28
N TYR A 179 -23.39 9.65 4.04
CA TYR A 179 -22.04 9.86 4.56
C TYR A 179 -22.10 10.89 5.68
N GLY A 180 -21.28 10.70 6.71
CA GLY A 180 -21.27 11.61 7.85
C GLY A 180 -19.92 11.64 8.55
N GLN A 181 -19.79 12.62 9.44
CA GLN A 181 -18.67 12.72 10.39
C GLN A 181 -19.19 12.50 11.79
N THR A 182 -18.43 11.76 12.58
CA THR A 182 -18.79 11.41 13.95
C THR A 182 -17.74 11.87 14.95
N ASP A 183 -18.17 12.22 16.15
CA ASP A 183 -17.30 12.46 17.32
C ASP A 183 -17.53 11.35 18.35
N CYS A 184 -17.18 10.11 17.96
CA CYS A 184 -17.31 8.92 18.79
C CYS A 184 -15.93 8.33 19.12
N PRO A 185 -15.26 8.80 20.20
CA PRO A 185 -13.88 8.44 20.50
C PRO A 185 -13.70 7.01 21.02
N THR A 186 -14.79 6.31 21.35
CA THR A 186 -14.72 4.95 21.91
C THR A 186 -15.49 3.94 21.08
N ASP A 187 -14.99 2.68 21.03
CA ASP A 187 -15.67 1.58 20.35
C ASP A 187 -17.07 1.32 20.91
N ALA A 188 -17.27 1.50 22.22
CA ALA A 188 -18.57 1.35 22.85
C ALA A 188 -19.57 2.42 22.37
N ALA A 189 -19.14 3.67 22.21
CA ALA A 189 -19.99 4.76 21.68
C ALA A 189 -20.37 4.48 20.22
N ARG A 190 -19.41 4.04 19.38
CA ARG A 190 -19.66 3.64 17.99
C ARG A 190 -20.64 2.47 17.88
N ALA A 191 -20.47 1.44 18.72
CA ALA A 191 -21.37 0.28 18.74
C ALA A 191 -22.80 0.67 19.16
N SER A 192 -22.92 1.57 20.14
CA SER A 192 -24.22 2.10 20.57
C SER A 192 -24.91 2.91 19.45
N LEU A 193 -24.16 3.82 18.79
CA LEU A 193 -24.65 4.61 17.66
C LEU A 193 -25.04 3.70 16.48
N SER A 194 -24.20 2.74 16.13
CA SER A 194 -24.48 1.73 15.10
C SER A 194 -25.76 0.98 15.37
N SER A 195 -25.96 0.52 16.62
CA SER A 195 -27.16 -0.21 17.02
C SER A 195 -28.42 0.66 16.93
N ALA A 196 -28.32 1.94 17.29
CA ALA A 196 -29.43 2.89 17.19
C ALA A 196 -29.79 3.17 15.72
N ILE A 197 -28.82 3.35 14.85
CA ILE A 197 -29.02 3.56 13.42
C ILE A 197 -29.59 2.31 12.75
N LEU A 198 -29.09 1.11 13.06
CA LEU A 198 -29.61 -0.16 12.52
C LEU A 198 -31.03 -0.48 12.99
N ALA A 199 -31.47 0.09 14.09
CA ALA A 199 -32.85 -0.05 14.54
C ALA A 199 -33.85 0.80 13.73
N CYS A 200 -33.36 1.77 12.95
CA CYS A 200 -34.20 2.57 12.07
C CYS A 200 -34.68 1.75 10.87
N ASN A 201 -35.92 2.00 10.45
CA ASN A 201 -36.50 1.35 9.28
C ASN A 201 -35.75 1.75 8.00
N TYR A 202 -35.64 0.80 7.07
CA TYR A 202 -35.00 0.98 5.76
C TYR A 202 -33.48 1.23 5.80
N VAL A 203 -32.82 1.04 6.93
CA VAL A 203 -31.37 0.99 7.02
C VAL A 203 -30.89 -0.44 6.72
N SER A 204 -29.96 -0.58 5.79
CA SER A 204 -29.40 -1.88 5.39
C SER A 204 -28.10 -2.20 6.10
N SER A 205 -27.23 -1.22 6.24
CA SER A 205 -25.93 -1.39 6.91
C SER A 205 -25.37 -0.07 7.41
N VAL A 206 -24.52 -0.17 8.43
CA VAL A 206 -23.72 0.94 8.98
C VAL A 206 -22.29 0.49 8.98
N SER A 207 -21.38 1.34 8.54
CA SER A 207 -19.95 1.09 8.50
C SER A 207 -19.19 2.33 8.95
N PHE A 208 -18.27 2.14 9.87
CA PHE A 208 -17.30 3.18 10.24
C PHE A 208 -15.98 2.92 9.51
N ILE A 209 -15.27 4.00 9.19
CA ILE A 209 -14.00 3.91 8.48
C ILE A 209 -12.93 3.21 9.33
N GLU A 210 -13.02 3.35 10.67
CA GLU A 210 -12.16 2.64 11.61
C GLU A 210 -12.30 1.12 11.51
N ASP A 211 -13.51 0.60 11.36
CA ASP A 211 -13.74 -0.85 11.21
C ASP A 211 -13.07 -1.38 9.95
N THR A 212 -13.20 -0.61 8.86
CA THR A 212 -12.52 -0.91 7.59
C THR A 212 -11.00 -0.86 7.75
N THR A 213 -10.49 0.15 8.45
CA THR A 213 -9.05 0.31 8.70
C THR A 213 -8.50 -0.83 9.56
N GLN A 214 -9.22 -1.25 10.60
CA GLN A 214 -8.83 -2.40 11.45
C GLN A 214 -8.80 -3.70 10.67
N MET A 215 -9.76 -3.92 9.76
CA MET A 215 -9.77 -5.09 8.88
C MET A 215 -8.53 -5.12 7.97
N PHE A 216 -8.18 -3.98 7.37
CA PHE A 216 -6.98 -3.88 6.54
C PHE A 216 -5.68 -4.00 7.37
N ASP A 217 -5.62 -3.42 8.55
CA ASP A 217 -4.47 -3.57 9.48
C ASP A 217 -4.24 -5.05 9.83
N GLY A 218 -5.31 -5.83 10.00
CA GLY A 218 -5.23 -7.27 10.22
C GLY A 218 -4.64 -8.02 9.00
N LEU A 219 -5.08 -7.69 7.79
CA LEU A 219 -4.54 -8.27 6.55
C LEU A 219 -3.08 -7.91 6.32
N ILE A 220 -2.73 -6.62 6.51
CA ILE A 220 -1.35 -6.13 6.40
C ILE A 220 -0.46 -6.78 7.48
N GLY A 221 -0.99 -6.96 8.71
CA GLY A 221 -0.29 -7.66 9.78
C GLY A 221 0.11 -9.09 9.40
N CYS A 222 -0.74 -9.81 8.66
CA CYS A 222 -0.41 -11.14 8.14
C CYS A 222 0.76 -11.10 7.14
N LEU A 223 0.82 -10.09 6.28
CA LEU A 223 1.92 -9.91 5.32
C LEU A 223 3.27 -9.68 6.04
N ASN A 224 3.29 -9.05 7.21
CA ASN A 224 4.50 -8.87 8.01
C ASN A 224 5.19 -10.20 8.36
N TYR A 225 4.42 -11.24 8.69
CA TYR A 225 4.99 -12.57 8.96
C TYR A 225 5.62 -13.18 7.71
N VAL A 226 4.99 -13.02 6.55
CA VAL A 226 5.52 -13.51 5.27
C VAL A 226 6.84 -12.79 4.94
N VAL A 227 6.88 -11.48 5.09
CA VAL A 227 8.09 -10.67 4.88
C VAL A 227 9.20 -11.07 5.84
N MET A 228 8.88 -11.25 7.12
CA MET A 228 9.86 -11.72 8.11
C MET A 228 10.45 -13.09 7.73
N LEU A 229 9.60 -14.02 7.26
CA LEU A 229 10.06 -15.33 6.78
C LEU A 229 11.01 -15.18 5.59
N VAL A 230 10.66 -14.34 4.60
CA VAL A 230 11.52 -14.09 3.42
C VAL A 230 12.86 -13.49 3.83
N ILE A 231 12.88 -12.54 4.77
CA ILE A 231 14.13 -11.95 5.30
C ILE A 231 15.00 -13.03 5.95
N VAL A 232 14.43 -13.90 6.78
CA VAL A 232 15.16 -14.98 7.45
C VAL A 232 15.73 -15.97 6.41
N CYS A 233 14.93 -16.36 5.42
CA CYS A 233 15.39 -17.25 4.34
C CYS A 233 16.51 -16.60 3.50
N ALA A 234 16.37 -15.32 3.15
CA ALA A 234 17.38 -14.58 2.42
C ALA A 234 18.68 -14.43 3.22
N ALA A 235 18.58 -14.17 4.53
CA ALA A 235 19.73 -14.11 5.44
C ALA A 235 20.45 -15.46 5.55
N ALA A 236 19.69 -16.54 5.67
CA ALA A 236 20.27 -17.90 5.71
C ALA A 236 21.00 -18.25 4.41
N LEU A 237 20.38 -17.95 3.26
CA LEU A 237 21.02 -18.16 1.95
C LEU A 237 22.29 -17.33 1.80
N ALA A 238 22.25 -16.05 2.17
CA ALA A 238 23.43 -15.18 2.13
C ALA A 238 24.56 -15.71 3.05
N ALA A 239 24.21 -16.20 4.25
CA ALA A 239 25.17 -16.78 5.17
C ALA A 239 25.86 -18.02 4.57
N VAL A 240 25.11 -18.91 3.91
CA VAL A 240 25.64 -20.11 3.24
C VAL A 240 26.56 -19.72 2.07
N VAL A 241 26.14 -18.77 1.24
CA VAL A 241 26.93 -18.30 0.09
C VAL A 241 28.23 -17.64 0.55
N LEU A 242 28.16 -16.75 1.55
CA LEU A 242 29.35 -16.09 2.12
C LEU A 242 30.27 -17.12 2.78
N TYR A 243 29.72 -18.08 3.53
CA TYR A 243 30.51 -19.15 4.12
C TYR A 243 31.29 -19.94 3.06
N ASN A 244 30.61 -20.33 1.97
CA ASN A 244 31.26 -21.07 0.88
C ASN A 244 32.32 -20.21 0.18
N LEU A 245 32.03 -18.94 -0.10
CA LEU A 245 33.00 -18.04 -0.73
C LEU A 245 34.25 -17.85 0.15
N ILE A 246 34.05 -17.61 1.45
CA ILE A 246 35.16 -17.47 2.39
C ILE A 246 35.97 -18.77 2.47
N SER A 247 35.31 -19.94 2.55
CA SER A 247 35.97 -21.24 2.66
C SER A 247 36.82 -21.54 1.43
N VAL A 248 36.32 -21.30 0.22
CA VAL A 248 37.08 -21.49 -1.03
C VAL A 248 38.25 -20.51 -1.09
N ASN A 249 38.05 -19.22 -0.83
CA ASN A 249 39.09 -18.19 -0.84
C ASN A 249 40.21 -18.50 0.18
N LEU A 250 39.82 -18.98 1.38
CA LEU A 250 40.81 -19.46 2.37
C LEU A 250 41.57 -20.68 1.90
N GLY A 251 40.89 -21.64 1.25
CA GLY A 251 41.48 -22.85 0.71
C GLY A 251 42.55 -22.54 -0.33
N GLU A 252 42.24 -21.67 -1.29
CA GLU A 252 43.14 -21.27 -2.37
C GLU A 252 44.37 -20.50 -1.85
N ARG A 253 44.19 -19.62 -0.85
CA ARG A 253 45.25 -18.74 -0.28
C ARG A 253 45.92 -19.33 0.96
N LYS A 254 45.68 -20.60 1.27
CA LYS A 254 46.19 -21.26 2.50
C LYS A 254 47.72 -21.18 2.62
N LYS A 255 48.45 -21.36 1.51
CA LYS A 255 49.93 -21.27 1.47
C LYS A 255 50.42 -19.84 1.68
N GLU A 256 49.78 -18.85 1.06
CA GLU A 256 50.12 -17.41 1.23
C GLU A 256 49.89 -16.98 2.68
N LEU A 257 48.80 -17.39 3.28
CA LEU A 257 48.46 -17.07 4.66
C LEU A 257 49.45 -17.73 5.66
N ALA A 258 49.86 -18.95 5.39
CA ALA A 258 50.90 -19.62 6.17
C ALA A 258 52.24 -18.89 6.08
N THR A 259 52.63 -18.41 4.90
CA THR A 259 53.85 -17.62 4.69
C THR A 259 53.81 -16.29 5.47
N ILE A 260 52.70 -15.57 5.44
CA ILE A 260 52.51 -14.31 6.16
C ILE A 260 52.62 -14.55 7.69
N LYS A 261 52.05 -15.64 8.18
CA LYS A 261 52.14 -16.03 9.60
C LYS A 261 53.57 -16.40 10.01
N VAL A 262 54.33 -17.10 9.16
CA VAL A 262 55.74 -17.43 9.41
C VAL A 262 56.62 -16.17 9.44
N LEU A 263 56.28 -15.14 8.66
CA LEU A 263 56.93 -13.84 8.67
C LEU A 263 56.64 -13.01 9.95
N GLY A 264 55.86 -13.56 10.90
CA GLY A 264 55.61 -12.94 12.22
C GLY A 264 54.37 -12.07 12.34
N PHE A 265 53.48 -12.07 11.34
CA PHE A 265 52.23 -11.33 11.43
C PHE A 265 51.26 -11.99 12.44
N TYR A 266 50.61 -11.16 13.24
CA TYR A 266 49.60 -11.62 14.20
C TYR A 266 48.32 -12.09 13.52
N ASP A 267 47.63 -13.03 14.12
CA ASP A 267 46.33 -13.52 13.63
C ASP A 267 45.33 -12.43 13.30
N LYS A 268 45.31 -11.34 14.08
CA LYS A 268 44.42 -10.18 13.83
C LYS A 268 44.74 -9.43 12.53
N GLU A 269 46.00 -9.42 12.12
CA GLU A 269 46.44 -8.71 10.89
C GLU A 269 46.10 -9.54 9.67
N VAL A 270 46.29 -10.86 9.76
CA VAL A 270 45.88 -11.81 8.71
C VAL A 270 44.37 -11.79 8.51
N TYR A 271 43.60 -11.73 9.59
CA TYR A 271 42.16 -11.60 9.50
C TYR A 271 41.75 -10.28 8.81
N ARG A 272 42.32 -9.18 9.21
CA ARG A 272 42.01 -7.85 8.63
C ARG A 272 42.32 -7.83 7.13
N TYR A 273 43.33 -8.50 6.69
CA TYR A 273 43.69 -8.59 5.27
C TYR A 273 42.62 -9.33 4.47
N ILE A 274 42.19 -10.51 4.92
CA ILE A 274 41.20 -11.34 4.23
C ILE A 274 39.81 -10.67 4.24
N PHE A 275 39.36 -10.25 5.42
CA PHE A 275 38.01 -9.73 5.57
C PHE A 275 37.80 -8.37 4.93
N ARG A 276 38.86 -7.56 4.79
CA ARG A 276 38.77 -6.29 4.05
C ARG A 276 38.36 -6.47 2.59
N GLU A 277 38.85 -7.50 1.93
CA GLU A 277 38.47 -7.83 0.55
C GLU A 277 37.02 -8.25 0.47
N ILE A 278 36.56 -9.09 1.41
CA ILE A 278 35.18 -9.57 1.48
C ILE A 278 34.22 -8.42 1.82
N ASP A 279 34.58 -7.54 2.75
CA ASP A 279 33.79 -6.38 3.13
C ASP A 279 33.59 -5.42 1.94
N LEU A 280 34.68 -5.18 1.17
CA LEU A 280 34.61 -4.36 -0.03
C LEU A 280 33.69 -4.98 -1.11
N LEU A 281 33.84 -6.28 -1.33
CA LEU A 281 33.04 -7.01 -2.31
C LEU A 281 31.57 -7.04 -1.90
N SER A 282 31.26 -7.23 -0.61
CA SER A 282 29.92 -7.15 -0.06
C SER A 282 29.30 -5.77 -0.18
N LEU A 283 30.09 -4.72 0.02
CA LEU A 283 29.63 -3.34 -0.16
C LEU A 283 29.28 -3.06 -1.62
N ILE A 284 30.15 -3.42 -2.55
CA ILE A 284 29.88 -3.26 -3.99
C ILE A 284 28.65 -4.10 -4.39
N GLY A 285 28.58 -5.35 -3.95
CA GLY A 285 27.44 -6.23 -4.21
C GLY A 285 26.13 -5.70 -3.67
N SER A 286 26.15 -5.08 -2.48
CA SER A 286 24.95 -4.46 -1.90
C SER A 286 24.47 -3.23 -2.70
N LEU A 287 25.40 -2.40 -3.19
CA LEU A 287 25.07 -1.24 -4.04
C LEU A 287 24.48 -1.68 -5.39
N VAL A 288 25.07 -2.67 -6.03
CA VAL A 288 24.52 -3.26 -7.26
C VAL A 288 23.14 -3.88 -6.99
N GLY A 289 23.01 -4.60 -5.87
CA GLY A 289 21.73 -5.17 -5.44
C GLY A 289 20.62 -4.15 -5.22
N LEU A 290 20.95 -2.94 -4.74
CA LEU A 290 19.99 -1.84 -4.63
C LEU A 290 19.48 -1.38 -6.01
N VAL A 291 20.38 -1.21 -6.97
CA VAL A 291 20.02 -0.77 -8.33
C VAL A 291 19.09 -1.79 -9.00
N VAL A 292 19.39 -3.08 -8.88
CA VAL A 292 18.54 -4.18 -9.41
C VAL A 292 17.26 -4.32 -8.60
N GLY A 293 17.28 -4.00 -7.30
CA GLY A 293 16.15 -4.07 -6.39
C GLY A 293 15.02 -3.10 -6.75
N ILE A 294 15.33 -1.92 -7.31
CA ILE A 294 14.32 -0.91 -7.67
C ILE A 294 13.32 -1.44 -8.72
N PRO A 295 13.73 -1.89 -9.91
CA PRO A 295 12.79 -2.40 -10.91
C PRO A 295 12.06 -3.66 -10.43
N LEU A 296 12.73 -4.52 -9.67
CA LEU A 296 12.12 -5.72 -9.13
C LEU A 296 11.03 -5.39 -8.09
N HIS A 297 11.27 -4.41 -7.23
CA HIS A 297 10.25 -3.89 -6.31
C HIS A 297 9.03 -3.35 -7.06
N GLN A 298 9.23 -2.55 -8.11
CA GLN A 298 8.12 -2.05 -8.93
C GLN A 298 7.33 -3.17 -9.61
N PHE A 299 8.03 -4.20 -10.10
CA PHE A 299 7.40 -5.37 -10.69
C PHE A 299 6.56 -6.14 -9.67
N ILE A 300 7.11 -6.41 -8.48
CA ILE A 300 6.41 -7.13 -7.41
C ILE A 300 5.17 -6.35 -6.97
N ILE A 301 5.30 -5.04 -6.68
CA ILE A 301 4.16 -4.22 -6.27
C ILE A 301 3.04 -4.28 -7.31
N ARG A 302 3.35 -4.08 -8.59
CA ARG A 302 2.34 -4.16 -9.66
C ARG A 302 1.66 -5.52 -9.76
N THR A 303 2.38 -6.61 -9.45
CA THR A 303 1.86 -7.98 -9.55
C THR A 303 1.01 -8.35 -8.32
N VAL A 304 1.36 -7.84 -7.13
CA VAL A 304 0.65 -8.13 -5.86
C VAL A 304 -0.50 -7.15 -5.61
N GLU A 305 -0.52 -6.03 -6.33
CA GLU A 305 -1.54 -4.99 -6.15
C GLU A 305 -2.94 -5.55 -6.40
N MET A 306 -3.80 -5.49 -5.37
CA MET A 306 -5.19 -5.94 -5.44
C MET A 306 -6.04 -4.96 -6.26
N ASP A 307 -7.13 -5.45 -6.86
CA ASP A 307 -7.99 -4.65 -7.76
C ASP A 307 -8.58 -3.40 -7.09
N GLN A 308 -8.87 -3.47 -5.80
CA GLN A 308 -9.53 -2.39 -5.05
C GLN A 308 -8.56 -1.52 -4.24
N MET A 309 -7.24 -1.80 -4.26
CA MET A 309 -6.25 -1.07 -3.47
C MET A 309 -5.07 -0.65 -4.32
N MET A 310 -4.58 0.56 -4.11
CA MET A 310 -3.38 1.09 -4.75
C MET A 310 -2.26 1.23 -3.73
N PHE A 311 -1.15 0.50 -3.92
CA PHE A 311 -0.01 0.60 -3.02
C PHE A 311 0.87 1.83 -3.34
N ILE A 312 1.53 2.36 -2.30
CA ILE A 312 2.50 3.43 -2.47
C ILE A 312 3.76 2.87 -3.14
N ARG A 313 3.97 3.21 -4.41
CA ARG A 313 5.08 2.70 -5.26
C ARG A 313 6.44 3.37 -5.02
N SER A 314 6.54 4.33 -4.08
CA SER A 314 7.79 5.05 -3.83
C SER A 314 8.57 4.42 -2.68
N ILE A 315 9.87 4.18 -2.86
CA ILE A 315 10.78 3.66 -1.82
C ILE A 315 11.34 4.84 -1.01
N ALA A 316 11.30 4.76 0.34
CA ALA A 316 11.90 5.81 1.17
C ALA A 316 13.42 5.77 1.09
N PRO A 317 14.10 6.93 1.04
CA PRO A 317 15.57 6.96 1.00
C PRO A 317 16.24 6.25 2.18
N ARG A 318 15.62 6.29 3.35
CA ARG A 318 16.11 5.60 4.57
C ARG A 318 16.20 4.08 4.40
N SER A 319 15.35 3.46 3.56
CA SER A 319 15.36 2.02 3.31
C SER A 319 16.62 1.57 2.61
N PHE A 320 17.12 2.39 1.69
CA PHE A 320 18.40 2.12 1.03
C PHE A 320 19.53 2.05 2.06
N VAL A 321 19.54 2.96 3.03
CA VAL A 321 20.55 2.99 4.11
C VAL A 321 20.39 1.75 5.02
N PHE A 322 19.17 1.44 5.43
CA PHE A 322 18.89 0.25 6.27
C PHE A 322 19.27 -1.05 5.57
N SER A 323 19.00 -1.17 4.28
CA SER A 323 19.33 -2.36 3.47
C SER A 323 20.83 -2.60 3.43
N VAL A 324 21.62 -1.55 3.15
CA VAL A 324 23.10 -1.66 3.15
C VAL A 324 23.60 -1.97 4.56
N ALA A 325 23.10 -1.26 5.58
CA ALA A 325 23.53 -1.46 6.97
C ALA A 325 23.27 -2.90 7.44
N LEU A 326 22.10 -3.46 7.13
CA LEU A 326 21.76 -4.85 7.51
C LEU A 326 22.60 -5.86 6.73
N THR A 327 22.84 -5.65 5.43
CA THR A 327 23.73 -6.50 4.62
C THR A 327 25.14 -6.51 5.22
N MET A 328 25.68 -5.35 5.61
CA MET A 328 26.97 -5.25 6.26
C MET A 328 26.98 -5.93 7.64
N LEU A 329 25.90 -5.79 8.41
CA LEU A 329 25.75 -6.47 9.69
C LEU A 329 25.80 -8.00 9.53
N PHE A 330 25.08 -8.55 8.55
CA PHE A 330 25.12 -9.98 8.25
C PHE A 330 26.51 -10.44 7.78
N ASN A 331 27.15 -9.67 6.89
CA ASN A 331 28.50 -9.96 6.46
C ASN A 331 29.45 -10.01 7.67
N PHE A 332 29.40 -9.02 8.54
CA PHE A 332 30.19 -8.98 9.78
C PHE A 332 29.92 -10.18 10.69
N ALA A 333 28.65 -10.57 10.87
CA ALA A 333 28.26 -11.73 11.68
C ALA A 333 28.84 -13.03 11.11
N VAL A 334 28.77 -13.24 9.79
CA VAL A 334 29.36 -14.41 9.12
C VAL A 334 30.87 -14.40 9.25
N CYS A 335 31.53 -13.26 9.04
CA CYS A 335 32.96 -13.11 9.22
C CYS A 335 33.40 -13.42 10.67
N LEU A 336 32.59 -13.02 11.66
CA LEU A 336 32.85 -13.33 13.08
C LEU A 336 32.75 -14.84 13.36
N LEU A 337 31.77 -15.52 12.79
CA LEU A 337 31.63 -16.99 12.89
C LEU A 337 32.82 -17.71 12.23
N MET A 338 33.23 -17.25 11.05
CA MET A 338 34.34 -17.82 10.30
C MET A 338 35.71 -17.59 10.96
N ARG A 339 35.83 -16.53 11.80
CA ARG A 339 37.06 -16.25 12.56
C ARG A 339 37.54 -17.45 13.38
N ARG A 340 36.63 -18.26 13.94
CA ARG A 340 36.95 -19.48 14.67
C ARG A 340 37.53 -20.53 13.74
N HIS A 341 37.02 -20.69 12.54
CA HIS A 341 37.47 -21.65 11.55
C HIS A 341 38.88 -21.31 11.01
N VAL A 342 39.11 -20.04 10.72
CA VAL A 342 40.45 -19.55 10.26
C VAL A 342 41.51 -19.74 11.33
N ARG A 343 41.18 -19.63 12.62
CA ARG A 343 42.11 -19.83 13.74
C ARG A 343 42.59 -21.29 13.84
N GLN A 344 41.84 -22.27 13.34
CA GLN A 344 42.15 -23.69 13.39
C GLN A 344 43.09 -24.15 12.27
N ILE A 345 43.46 -23.29 11.31
CA ILE A 345 44.39 -23.63 10.25
C ILE A 345 45.81 -23.83 10.86
N SER A 346 46.26 -25.09 10.90
CA SER A 346 47.58 -25.42 11.41
C SER A 346 48.68 -24.99 10.41
N MET A 347 49.67 -24.22 10.87
CA MET A 347 50.80 -23.76 10.05
C MET A 347 51.62 -24.92 9.50
N VAL A 348 51.81 -25.97 10.32
CA VAL A 348 52.68 -27.11 10.01
C VAL A 348 52.10 -27.97 8.88
N GLU A 349 50.79 -28.17 8.87
CA GLU A 349 50.09 -28.97 7.83
C GLU A 349 50.00 -28.24 6.49
N SER A 350 49.91 -26.90 6.53
CA SER A 350 49.78 -26.04 5.34
C SER A 350 51.09 -25.88 4.56
N MET A 351 52.23 -26.17 5.20
CA MET A 351 53.57 -26.08 4.58
C MET A 351 54.13 -27.44 4.12
N LYS A 352 53.50 -28.57 4.48
CA LYS A 352 53.84 -29.85 3.89
C LYS A 352 53.39 -29.85 2.43
N ALA A 353 54.35 -29.96 1.52
CA ALA A 353 54.06 -30.12 0.10
C ALA A 353 53.20 -31.37 -0.09
N PRO A 354 52.19 -31.37 -0.93
CA PRO A 354 51.61 -32.61 -1.39
C PRO A 354 52.67 -33.33 -2.23
N GLU A 355 53.05 -34.52 -1.83
CA GLU A 355 53.73 -35.46 -2.71
C GLU A 355 52.79 -35.89 -3.83
#